data_a18ad689edf92e48e00e9bc2d183635a
#
_entry.id   a18ad689edf92e48e00e9bc2d183635a
#
_cell.length_a   1.000
_cell.length_b   1.000
_cell.length_c   1.000
_cell.angle_alpha   90.00
_cell.angle_beta   90.00
_cell.angle_gamma   90.00
#
_symmetry.space_group_name_H-M   'P 1'
#
loop_
_entity.id
_entity.type
_entity.pdbx_description
1 polymer ?
#
loop_
_entity_poly.entity_id
_entity_poly.type
_entity_poly.pdbx_seq_one_letter_code
_entity_poly.pdbx_strand_id
1 'polypeptide(L)'
;TAAKNAGHAVNVPFTAGRMDATQEQTDVKGMAVLEPTADGFRNYLKTKYTVATEALLVDKAQLLTLTAPEMTVLVGGLRALNANYDGSKHGVFTTEKDKLTNDFFTNLLDINTVWTAVNDEKEVFEGKDRITGAPKWTATRADLIFGSNSELRALAEVYGSNDAKGKFVNDFVAAWNKVMMLDFFTAKK
;
A
#
# COMPACT_ATOMS: atom_id res chain seq x y z
N THR A 1 -8.87 0.35 -15.46
CA THR A 1 -10.28 0.08 -15.07
C THR A 1 -10.61 0.73 -13.73
N ALA A 2 -9.87 0.46 -12.62
CA ALA A 2 -10.22 0.91 -11.27
C ALA A 2 -10.34 2.45 -11.10
N ALA A 3 -9.44 3.23 -11.71
CA ALA A 3 -9.55 4.69 -11.73
C ALA A 3 -10.84 5.16 -12.43
N LYS A 4 -11.19 4.54 -13.55
CA LYS A 4 -12.41 4.81 -14.29
C LYS A 4 -13.67 4.49 -13.48
N ASN A 5 -13.64 3.36 -12.77
CA ASN A 5 -14.73 2.97 -11.85
C ASN A 5 -14.91 3.96 -10.70
N ALA A 6 -13.83 4.63 -10.29
CA ALA A 6 -13.84 5.70 -9.29
C ALA A 6 -14.21 7.09 -9.89
N GLY A 7 -14.56 7.17 -11.18
CA GLY A 7 -14.96 8.40 -11.84
C GLY A 7 -13.82 9.26 -12.39
N HIS A 8 -12.60 8.71 -12.48
CA HIS A 8 -11.42 9.45 -12.94
C HIS A 8 -10.97 9.01 -14.34
N ALA A 9 -10.92 9.95 -15.27
CA ALA A 9 -10.32 9.76 -16.59
C ALA A 9 -8.80 10.02 -16.49
N VAL A 10 -8.01 8.95 -16.32
CA VAL A 10 -6.56 9.02 -16.25
C VAL A 10 -5.96 8.10 -17.31
N ASN A 11 -4.90 8.58 -17.98
CA ASN A 11 -4.11 7.74 -18.86
C ASN A 11 -3.07 6.98 -18.02
N VAL A 12 -3.14 5.65 -18.06
CA VAL A 12 -2.14 4.79 -17.41
C VAL A 12 -1.11 4.39 -18.47
N PRO A 13 0.14 4.87 -18.38
CA PRO A 13 1.18 4.49 -19.32
C PRO A 13 1.39 2.97 -19.31
N PHE A 14 1.63 2.41 -20.48
CA PHE A 14 1.93 1.00 -20.63
C PHE A 14 3.14 0.83 -21.56
N THR A 15 4.15 0.12 -21.08
CA THR A 15 5.33 -0.25 -21.87
C THR A 15 5.40 -1.76 -21.97
N ALA A 16 5.25 -2.29 -23.17
CA ALA A 16 5.37 -3.73 -23.44
C ALA A 16 6.84 -4.20 -23.36
N GLY A 17 7.05 -5.49 -23.23
CA GLY A 17 8.37 -6.11 -23.31
C GLY A 17 8.81 -6.86 -22.07
N ARG A 18 7.96 -6.94 -21.05
CA ARG A 18 8.15 -7.83 -19.90
C ARG A 18 7.22 -9.01 -19.93
N MET A 19 7.75 -10.13 -19.47
CA MET A 19 6.98 -11.34 -19.24
C MET A 19 7.49 -11.98 -17.95
N ASP A 20 6.57 -12.48 -17.14
CA ASP A 20 6.93 -13.27 -15.97
C ASP A 20 7.52 -14.60 -16.41
N ALA A 21 8.51 -15.11 -15.66
CA ALA A 21 9.02 -16.44 -15.83
C ALA A 21 7.96 -17.48 -15.46
N THR A 22 7.92 -18.60 -16.19
CA THR A 22 7.07 -19.74 -15.80
C THR A 22 7.65 -20.44 -14.57
N GLN A 23 6.86 -21.30 -13.93
CA GLN A 23 7.30 -22.09 -12.78
C GLN A 23 8.53 -22.95 -13.13
N GLU A 24 8.56 -23.51 -14.33
CA GLU A 24 9.67 -24.36 -14.83
C GLU A 24 10.95 -23.57 -15.10
N GLN A 25 10.81 -22.28 -15.37
CA GLN A 25 11.92 -21.34 -15.60
C GLN A 25 12.45 -20.73 -14.30
N THR A 26 11.81 -21.02 -13.16
CA THR A 26 12.12 -20.41 -11.87
C THR A 26 12.81 -21.40 -10.95
N ASP A 27 14.02 -21.07 -10.48
CA ASP A 27 14.66 -21.80 -9.38
C ASP A 27 14.01 -21.47 -8.04
N VAL A 28 12.88 -22.12 -7.76
CA VAL A 28 12.07 -21.86 -6.55
C VAL A 28 12.89 -22.09 -5.28
N LYS A 29 13.76 -23.10 -5.24
CA LYS A 29 14.57 -23.42 -4.04
C LYS A 29 15.65 -22.37 -3.80
N GLY A 30 16.33 -21.94 -4.84
CA GLY A 30 17.33 -20.87 -4.76
C GLY A 30 16.71 -19.52 -4.42
N MET A 31 15.56 -19.20 -4.99
CA MET A 31 14.85 -17.96 -4.73
C MET A 31 14.23 -17.88 -3.33
N ALA A 32 13.90 -19.00 -2.70
CA ALA A 32 13.27 -19.03 -1.37
C ALA A 32 14.13 -18.37 -0.27
N VAL A 33 15.45 -18.41 -0.39
CA VAL A 33 16.37 -17.74 0.57
C VAL A 33 16.43 -16.23 0.39
N LEU A 34 15.99 -15.73 -0.76
CA LEU A 34 15.94 -14.31 -1.10
C LEU A 34 14.56 -13.68 -0.79
N GLU A 35 13.60 -14.52 -0.39
CA GLU A 35 12.25 -14.06 -0.05
C GLU A 35 12.33 -13.03 1.10
N PRO A 36 11.78 -11.82 0.95
CA PRO A 36 11.79 -10.83 1.99
C PRO A 36 11.00 -11.31 3.23
N THR A 37 11.43 -10.91 4.41
CA THR A 37 10.73 -11.24 5.65
C THR A 37 9.46 -10.42 5.82
N ALA A 38 9.43 -9.21 5.25
CA ALA A 38 8.25 -8.35 5.22
C ALA A 38 8.24 -7.47 3.97
N ASP A 39 7.05 -7.12 3.51
CA ASP A 39 6.82 -6.15 2.46
C ASP A 39 5.59 -5.31 2.79
N GLY A 40 5.81 -4.09 3.28
CA GLY A 40 4.74 -3.18 3.67
C GLY A 40 3.86 -2.72 2.50
N PHE A 41 4.37 -2.74 1.26
CA PHE A 41 3.55 -2.41 0.10
C PHE A 41 2.46 -3.45 -0.17
N ARG A 42 2.78 -4.74 0.00
CA ARG A 42 1.83 -5.85 -0.18
C ARG A 42 1.23 -6.36 1.14
N ASN A 43 1.57 -5.76 2.25
CA ASN A 43 1.19 -6.22 3.60
C ASN A 43 1.62 -7.66 3.89
N TYR A 44 2.79 -8.04 3.37
CA TYR A 44 3.36 -9.37 3.54
C TYR A 44 4.14 -9.45 4.86
N LEU A 45 3.79 -10.41 5.69
CA LEU A 45 4.44 -10.70 6.96
C LEU A 45 4.71 -12.21 7.05
N LYS A 46 5.98 -12.63 6.93
CA LYS A 46 6.34 -14.06 6.92
C LYS A 46 6.52 -14.64 8.31
N THR A 47 7.26 -13.93 9.16
CA THR A 47 7.64 -14.40 10.50
C THR A 47 7.89 -13.23 11.44
N LYS A 48 8.23 -13.53 12.69
CA LYS A 48 8.64 -12.55 13.70
C LYS A 48 9.94 -11.83 13.29
N TYR A 49 9.96 -10.50 13.43
CA TYR A 49 11.09 -9.66 12.99
C TYR A 49 11.87 -9.08 14.14
N THR A 50 13.14 -8.77 13.86
CA THR A 50 13.98 -7.92 14.69
C THR A 50 13.89 -6.44 14.31
N VAL A 51 13.37 -6.13 13.11
CA VAL A 51 13.20 -4.78 12.58
C VAL A 51 11.72 -4.52 12.37
N ALA A 52 11.23 -3.35 12.76
CA ALA A 52 9.83 -2.97 12.62
C ALA A 52 9.41 -2.91 11.13
N THR A 53 8.19 -3.38 10.84
CA THR A 53 7.66 -3.49 9.46
C THR A 53 7.56 -2.14 8.77
N GLU A 54 7.27 -1.07 9.49
CA GLU A 54 7.28 0.30 8.98
C GLU A 54 8.67 0.78 8.57
N ALA A 55 9.73 0.34 9.27
CA ALA A 55 11.10 0.67 8.88
C ALA A 55 11.49 -0.07 7.58
N LEU A 56 11.10 -1.33 7.43
CA LEU A 56 11.29 -2.10 6.20
C LEU A 56 10.49 -1.52 5.03
N LEU A 57 9.32 -0.94 5.28
CA LEU A 57 8.54 -0.22 4.27
C LEU A 57 9.33 0.99 3.73
N VAL A 58 9.91 1.79 4.62
CA VAL A 58 10.72 2.97 4.24
C VAL A 58 11.98 2.55 3.50
N ASP A 59 12.69 1.52 3.98
CA ASP A 59 13.87 0.98 3.32
C ASP A 59 13.56 0.53 1.89
N LYS A 60 12.46 -0.22 1.69
CA LYS A 60 12.02 -0.63 0.36
C LYS A 60 11.63 0.56 -0.52
N ALA A 61 10.98 1.58 0.03
CA ALA A 61 10.66 2.80 -0.70
C ALA A 61 11.94 3.49 -1.22
N GLN A 62 12.98 3.55 -0.40
CA GLN A 62 14.30 4.09 -0.79
C GLN A 62 14.95 3.26 -1.89
N LEU A 63 14.94 1.94 -1.80
CA LEU A 63 15.43 1.05 -2.85
C LEU A 63 14.69 1.25 -4.18
N LEU A 64 13.40 1.55 -4.12
CA LEU A 64 12.56 1.88 -5.27
C LEU A 64 12.67 3.37 -5.68
N THR A 65 13.57 4.12 -5.07
CA THR A 65 13.78 5.57 -5.31
C THR A 65 12.51 6.42 -5.12
N LEU A 66 11.60 5.96 -4.27
CA LEU A 66 10.34 6.66 -3.99
C LEU A 66 10.53 7.77 -2.97
N THR A 67 9.89 8.90 -3.22
CA THR A 67 9.69 9.96 -2.22
C THR A 67 8.60 9.56 -1.24
N ALA A 68 8.49 10.26 -0.11
CA ALA A 68 7.44 10.01 0.88
C ALA A 68 6.01 10.15 0.30
N PRO A 69 5.68 11.16 -0.53
CA PRO A 69 4.40 11.21 -1.22
C PRO A 69 4.15 10.01 -2.15
N GLU A 70 5.15 9.61 -2.95
CA GLU A 70 5.03 8.46 -3.85
C GLU A 70 4.79 7.14 -3.08
N MET A 71 5.53 6.92 -1.99
CA MET A 71 5.31 5.79 -1.09
C MET A 71 3.88 5.82 -0.52
N THR A 72 3.43 6.98 -0.06
CA THR A 72 2.10 7.17 0.55
C THR A 72 0.98 6.82 -0.43
N VAL A 73 1.01 7.33 -1.65
CA VAL A 73 -0.04 7.04 -2.63
C VAL A 73 -0.01 5.59 -3.09
N LEU A 74 1.17 4.98 -3.22
CA LEU A 74 1.29 3.57 -3.58
C LEU A 74 0.67 2.68 -2.51
N VAL A 75 1.01 2.87 -1.24
CA VAL A 75 0.41 2.07 -0.16
C VAL A 75 -1.10 2.29 -0.13
N GLY A 76 -1.58 3.53 -0.12
CA GLY A 76 -3.02 3.82 -0.09
C GLY A 76 -3.78 3.23 -1.27
N GLY A 77 -3.23 3.31 -2.47
CA GLY A 77 -3.85 2.76 -3.68
C GLY A 77 -3.84 1.22 -3.72
N LEU A 78 -2.74 0.58 -3.32
CA LEU A 78 -2.67 -0.88 -3.21
C LEU A 78 -3.68 -1.41 -2.19
N ARG A 79 -3.90 -0.70 -1.07
CA ARG A 79 -4.94 -1.04 -0.09
C ARG A 79 -6.34 -0.87 -0.67
N ALA A 80 -6.62 0.26 -1.31
CA ALA A 80 -7.91 0.50 -1.97
C ALA A 80 -8.24 -0.57 -3.03
N LEU A 81 -7.22 -1.07 -3.74
CA LEU A 81 -7.34 -2.13 -4.74
C LEU A 81 -7.30 -3.54 -4.14
N ASN A 82 -7.13 -3.68 -2.81
CA ASN A 82 -6.97 -4.97 -2.14
C ASN A 82 -5.85 -5.83 -2.75
N ALA A 83 -4.74 -5.20 -3.09
CA ALA A 83 -3.57 -5.84 -3.68
C ALA A 83 -2.58 -6.37 -2.62
N ASN A 84 -3.11 -6.84 -1.51
CA ASN A 84 -2.32 -7.45 -0.44
C ASN A 84 -1.89 -8.88 -0.82
N TYR A 85 -0.77 -9.30 -0.24
CA TYR A 85 -0.32 -10.68 -0.34
C TYR A 85 -1.37 -11.61 0.31
N ASP A 86 -1.60 -12.77 -0.33
CA ASP A 86 -2.52 -13.82 0.13
C ASP A 86 -3.96 -13.33 0.42
N GLY A 87 -4.38 -12.24 -0.24
CA GLY A 87 -5.73 -11.72 -0.09
C GLY A 87 -6.07 -11.14 1.29
N SER A 88 -5.06 -10.90 2.13
CA SER A 88 -5.19 -10.25 3.44
C SER A 88 -6.01 -8.95 3.34
N LYS A 89 -6.82 -8.68 4.36
CA LYS A 89 -7.66 -7.48 4.44
C LYS A 89 -7.08 -6.37 5.31
N HIS A 90 -5.87 -6.54 5.84
CA HIS A 90 -5.23 -5.52 6.65
C HIS A 90 -4.98 -4.26 5.83
N GLY A 91 -5.40 -3.11 6.33
CA GLY A 91 -5.27 -1.82 5.65
C GLY A 91 -6.30 -1.57 4.53
N VAL A 92 -7.14 -2.54 4.20
CA VAL A 92 -8.22 -2.37 3.20
C VAL A 92 -9.39 -1.65 3.84
N PHE A 93 -9.26 -0.32 3.96
CA PHE A 93 -10.24 0.54 4.64
C PHE A 93 -11.32 1.04 3.67
N THR A 94 -11.83 0.15 2.83
CA THR A 94 -12.91 0.48 1.88
C THR A 94 -13.84 -0.69 1.68
N THR A 95 -15.09 -0.39 1.37
CA THR A 95 -16.10 -1.35 0.89
C THR A 95 -16.27 -1.30 -0.62
N GLU A 96 -15.65 -0.32 -1.28
CA GLU A 96 -15.74 -0.06 -2.72
C GLU A 96 -14.78 -0.97 -3.50
N LYS A 97 -15.31 -2.09 -3.98
CA LYS A 97 -14.50 -3.04 -4.76
C LYS A 97 -14.11 -2.47 -6.13
N ASP A 98 -12.93 -2.80 -6.57
CA ASP A 98 -12.40 -2.47 -7.91
C ASP A 98 -12.40 -0.97 -8.25
N LYS A 99 -12.34 -0.12 -7.22
CA LYS A 99 -12.26 1.33 -7.36
C LYS A 99 -10.97 1.86 -6.71
N LEU A 100 -10.29 2.74 -7.40
CA LEU A 100 -9.12 3.45 -6.87
C LEU A 100 -9.58 4.74 -6.18
N THR A 101 -10.06 4.60 -4.94
CA THR A 101 -10.54 5.69 -4.10
C THR A 101 -9.49 6.09 -3.07
N ASN A 102 -9.64 7.27 -2.47
CA ASN A 102 -8.81 7.73 -1.36
C ASN A 102 -9.30 7.27 0.03
N ASP A 103 -10.15 6.24 0.07
CA ASP A 103 -10.78 5.74 1.29
C ASP A 103 -9.76 5.28 2.34
N PHE A 104 -8.60 4.76 1.91
CA PHE A 104 -7.53 4.41 2.84
C PHE A 104 -7.20 5.56 3.79
N PHE A 105 -7.03 6.77 3.24
CA PHE A 105 -6.65 7.95 4.03
C PHE A 105 -7.82 8.47 4.86
N THR A 106 -9.01 8.57 4.28
CA THR A 106 -10.19 9.08 4.99
C THR A 106 -10.56 8.20 6.18
N ASN A 107 -10.51 6.87 6.02
CA ASN A 107 -10.84 5.92 7.08
C ASN A 107 -9.71 5.71 8.08
N LEU A 108 -8.44 5.83 7.65
CA LEU A 108 -7.29 5.83 8.57
C LEU A 108 -7.34 7.00 9.56
N LEU A 109 -7.76 8.17 9.07
CA LEU A 109 -7.82 9.41 9.84
C LEU A 109 -9.15 9.62 10.57
N ASP A 110 -10.11 8.69 10.43
CA ASP A 110 -11.41 8.78 11.09
C ASP A 110 -11.26 8.73 12.61
N ILE A 111 -11.56 9.85 13.27
CA ILE A 111 -11.50 10.00 14.73
C ILE A 111 -12.45 9.04 15.47
N ASN A 112 -13.48 8.52 14.79
CA ASN A 112 -14.42 7.55 15.35
C ASN A 112 -13.88 6.12 15.33
N THR A 113 -12.69 5.89 14.81
CA THR A 113 -12.02 4.59 14.86
C THR A 113 -10.98 4.57 15.97
N VAL A 114 -11.09 3.59 16.88
CA VAL A 114 -10.10 3.32 17.93
C VAL A 114 -9.31 2.08 17.57
N TRP A 115 -8.00 2.22 17.50
CA TRP A 115 -7.09 1.13 17.16
C TRP A 115 -6.55 0.45 18.42
N THR A 116 -6.61 -0.88 18.46
CA THR A 116 -6.09 -1.70 19.56
C THR A 116 -5.25 -2.83 18.98
N ALA A 117 -4.07 -3.08 19.55
CA ALA A 117 -3.26 -4.22 19.17
C ALA A 117 -3.99 -5.54 19.46
N VAL A 118 -3.91 -6.49 18.54
CA VAL A 118 -4.55 -7.81 18.66
C VAL A 118 -3.76 -8.73 19.59
N ASN A 119 -2.43 -8.52 19.64
CA ASN A 119 -1.52 -9.35 20.43
C ASN A 119 -0.34 -8.53 20.99
N ASP A 120 0.49 -9.15 21.79
CA ASP A 120 1.64 -8.51 22.45
C ASP A 120 2.73 -8.10 21.47
N GLU A 121 2.84 -8.74 20.31
CA GLU A 121 3.78 -8.38 19.25
C GLU A 121 3.44 -7.03 18.61
N LYS A 122 2.18 -6.59 18.71
CA LYS A 122 1.69 -5.31 18.15
C LYS A 122 1.96 -5.14 16.66
N GLU A 123 1.88 -6.22 15.90
CA GLU A 123 2.05 -6.21 14.44
C GLU A 123 0.71 -6.00 13.72
N VAL A 124 -0.37 -6.49 14.32
CA VAL A 124 -1.73 -6.38 13.80
C VAL A 124 -2.62 -5.65 14.79
N PHE A 125 -3.48 -4.79 14.27
CA PHE A 125 -4.40 -3.96 15.03
C PHE A 125 -5.82 -4.17 14.54
N GLU A 126 -6.77 -4.08 15.47
CA GLU A 126 -8.19 -4.02 15.20
C GLU A 126 -8.70 -2.60 15.42
N GLY A 127 -9.37 -2.05 14.41
CA GLY A 127 -10.07 -0.77 14.48
C GLY A 127 -11.53 -0.98 14.82
N LYS A 128 -12.00 -0.34 15.88
CA LYS A 128 -13.39 -0.40 16.37
C LYS A 128 -14.03 0.97 16.34
N ASP A 129 -15.33 0.97 16.11
CA ASP A 129 -16.12 2.18 16.30
C ASP A 129 -16.04 2.66 17.76
N ARG A 130 -15.73 3.92 17.94
CA ARG A 130 -15.48 4.54 19.27
C ARG A 130 -16.68 4.50 20.20
N ILE A 131 -17.89 4.57 19.65
CA ILE A 131 -19.13 4.66 20.42
C ILE A 131 -19.72 3.27 20.66
N THR A 132 -19.82 2.48 19.60
CA THR A 132 -20.51 1.17 19.66
C THR A 132 -19.58 0.02 19.99
N GLY A 133 -18.27 0.18 19.85
CA GLY A 133 -17.29 -0.90 19.98
C GLY A 133 -17.31 -1.92 18.84
N ALA A 134 -18.14 -1.69 17.81
CA ALA A 134 -18.24 -2.62 16.68
C ALA A 134 -16.94 -2.64 15.87
N PRO A 135 -16.46 -3.83 15.44
CA PRO A 135 -15.28 -3.93 14.60
C PRO A 135 -15.54 -3.28 13.23
N LYS A 136 -14.57 -2.50 12.75
CA LYS A 136 -14.61 -1.81 11.44
C LYS A 136 -13.55 -2.33 10.49
N TRP A 137 -12.30 -2.32 10.93
CA TRP A 137 -11.14 -2.57 10.10
C TRP A 137 -10.08 -3.40 10.83
N THR A 138 -9.15 -3.94 10.07
CA THR A 138 -7.86 -4.44 10.60
C THR A 138 -6.71 -3.78 9.87
N ALA A 139 -5.59 -3.59 10.55
CA ALA A 139 -4.40 -2.92 10.01
C ALA A 139 -3.12 -3.57 10.52
N THR A 140 -2.03 -3.34 9.79
CA THR A 140 -0.67 -3.60 10.30
C THR A 140 0.00 -2.31 10.75
N ARG A 141 1.18 -2.43 11.35
CA ARG A 141 2.03 -1.26 11.68
C ARG A 141 2.36 -0.45 10.42
N ALA A 142 2.61 -1.11 9.28
CA ALA A 142 2.89 -0.45 8.01
C ALA A 142 1.71 0.38 7.48
N ASP A 143 0.48 0.06 7.88
CA ASP A 143 -0.69 0.88 7.54
C ASP A 143 -0.84 2.05 8.52
N LEU A 144 -0.71 1.79 9.82
CA LEU A 144 -0.98 2.80 10.86
C LEU A 144 0.11 3.88 10.96
N ILE A 145 1.32 3.65 10.44
CA ILE A 145 2.37 4.66 10.43
C ILE A 145 1.94 5.93 9.68
N PHE A 146 1.10 5.81 8.64
CA PHE A 146 0.55 6.95 7.90
C PHE A 146 -0.44 7.80 8.70
N GLY A 147 -0.92 7.29 9.83
CA GLY A 147 -1.76 8.06 10.75
C GLY A 147 -1.02 8.54 12.01
N SER A 148 0.16 8.01 12.30
CA SER A 148 0.88 8.23 13.57
C SER A 148 2.22 8.99 13.43
N ASN A 149 2.92 8.85 12.30
CA ASN A 149 4.12 9.64 12.02
C ASN A 149 3.72 11.03 11.51
N SER A 150 4.30 12.09 12.03
CA SER A 150 3.89 13.47 11.73
C SER A 150 3.96 13.84 10.25
N GLU A 151 5.02 13.43 9.55
CA GLU A 151 5.21 13.72 8.12
C GLU A 151 4.25 12.90 7.26
N LEU A 152 4.19 11.59 7.50
CA LEU A 152 3.30 10.70 6.75
C LEU A 152 1.83 11.01 7.01
N ARG A 153 1.49 11.43 8.22
CA ARG A 153 0.13 11.88 8.56
C ARG A 153 -0.24 13.15 7.80
N ALA A 154 0.65 14.12 7.70
CA ALA A 154 0.39 15.33 6.90
C ALA A 154 0.10 14.98 5.43
N LEU A 155 0.85 14.03 4.86
CA LEU A 155 0.58 13.52 3.51
C LEU A 155 -0.76 12.79 3.43
N ALA A 156 -1.09 11.97 4.42
CA ALA A 156 -2.38 11.28 4.50
C ALA A 156 -3.54 12.27 4.59
N GLU A 157 -3.41 13.37 5.33
CA GLU A 157 -4.41 14.44 5.42
C GLU A 157 -4.62 15.14 4.08
N VAL A 158 -3.53 15.40 3.32
CA VAL A 158 -3.64 15.95 1.96
C VAL A 158 -4.45 15.02 1.06
N TYR A 159 -4.09 13.72 1.00
CA TYR A 159 -4.79 12.76 0.13
C TYR A 159 -6.18 12.37 0.64
N GLY A 160 -6.44 12.51 1.94
CA GLY A 160 -7.76 12.29 2.54
C GLY A 160 -8.76 13.42 2.28
N SER A 161 -8.32 14.58 1.78
CA SER A 161 -9.18 15.72 1.49
C SER A 161 -10.17 15.43 0.36
N ASN A 162 -11.36 16.03 0.43
CA ASN A 162 -12.43 15.79 -0.56
C ASN A 162 -12.06 16.25 -1.98
N ASP A 163 -11.25 17.29 -2.10
CA ASP A 163 -10.77 17.86 -3.36
C ASP A 163 -9.51 17.15 -3.90
N ALA A 164 -8.90 16.28 -3.11
CA ALA A 164 -7.67 15.58 -3.48
C ALA A 164 -7.88 14.26 -4.24
N LYS A 165 -9.12 13.82 -4.47
CA LYS A 165 -9.40 12.52 -5.12
C LYS A 165 -8.72 12.38 -6.48
N GLY A 166 -8.83 13.39 -7.32
CA GLY A 166 -8.16 13.40 -8.63
C GLY A 166 -6.63 13.45 -8.52
N LYS A 167 -6.10 14.26 -7.59
CA LYS A 167 -4.67 14.31 -7.29
C LYS A 167 -4.15 12.94 -6.86
N PHE A 168 -4.82 12.29 -5.92
CA PHE A 168 -4.45 10.95 -5.44
C PHE A 168 -4.34 9.94 -6.60
N VAL A 169 -5.36 9.88 -7.47
CA VAL A 169 -5.36 8.93 -8.60
C VAL A 169 -4.22 9.21 -9.57
N ASN A 170 -3.97 10.48 -9.90
CA ASN A 170 -2.88 10.86 -10.80
C ASN A 170 -1.50 10.55 -10.20
N ASP A 171 -1.29 10.89 -8.93
CA ASP A 171 -0.03 10.65 -8.24
C ASP A 171 0.22 9.14 -8.05
N PHE A 172 -0.83 8.35 -7.76
CA PHE A 172 -0.72 6.88 -7.73
C PHE A 172 -0.28 6.32 -9.08
N VAL A 173 -0.92 6.73 -10.18
CA VAL A 173 -0.56 6.26 -11.52
C VAL A 173 0.87 6.64 -11.87
N ALA A 174 1.30 7.85 -11.54
CA ALA A 174 2.68 8.29 -11.78
C ALA A 174 3.70 7.46 -10.97
N ALA A 175 3.45 7.26 -9.68
CA ALA A 175 4.31 6.46 -8.81
C ALA A 175 4.32 4.97 -9.22
N TRP A 176 3.17 4.41 -9.59
CA TRP A 176 3.07 3.06 -10.14
C TRP A 176 3.91 2.90 -11.41
N ASN A 177 3.74 3.81 -12.38
CA ASN A 177 4.53 3.79 -13.61
C ASN A 177 6.04 3.91 -13.34
N LYS A 178 6.43 4.78 -12.39
CA LYS A 178 7.84 4.92 -11.98
C LYS A 178 8.40 3.58 -11.49
N VAL A 179 7.71 2.89 -10.58
CA VAL A 179 8.16 1.59 -10.08
C VAL A 179 8.23 0.55 -11.20
N MET A 180 7.21 0.50 -12.05
CA MET A 180 7.16 -0.45 -13.18
C MET A 180 8.26 -0.22 -14.21
N MET A 181 8.86 0.97 -14.26
CA MET A 181 9.91 1.31 -15.22
C MET A 181 11.32 1.25 -14.66
N LEU A 182 11.49 0.98 -13.35
CA LEU A 182 12.81 1.04 -12.70
C LEU A 182 13.87 0.12 -13.31
N ASP A 183 13.47 -1.05 -13.79
CA ASP A 183 14.34 -2.04 -14.40
C ASP A 183 14.18 -2.12 -15.93
N PHE A 184 13.48 -1.14 -16.52
CA PHE A 184 13.29 -1.07 -17.96
C PHE A 184 14.39 -0.21 -18.61
N PHE A 185 15.36 -0.86 -19.21
CA PHE A 185 16.43 -0.20 -19.92
C PHE A 185 16.17 -0.24 -21.43
N THR A 186 15.82 0.91 -22.01
CA THR A 186 15.84 1.05 -23.48
C THR A 186 17.29 1.13 -23.94
N ALA A 187 17.74 0.14 -24.72
CA ALA A 187 19.01 0.27 -25.43
C ALA A 187 18.93 1.53 -26.30
N LYS A 188 19.80 2.52 -26.03
CA LYS A 188 19.96 3.63 -26.96
C LYS A 188 20.44 3.03 -28.28
N LYS A 189 19.63 3.15 -29.34
CA LYS A 189 20.03 2.87 -30.70
C LYS A 189 21.04 3.90 -31.17
#